data_df326e4e79c55aaca0332907509a3aa7
#
_entry.id   df326e4e79c55aaca0332907509a3aa7
#
_cell.length_a   1.000
_cell.length_b   1.000
_cell.length_c   1.000
_cell.angle_alpha   90.00
_cell.angle_beta   90.00
_cell.angle_gamma   90.00
#
_symmetry.space_group_name_H-M   'P 1'
#
loop_
_entity.id
_entity.type
_entity.pdbx_description
1 polymer ?
#
loop_
_entity_poly.entity_id
_entity_poly.type
_entity_poly.pdbx_seq_one_letter_code
_entity_poly.pdbx_strand_id
1 'polypeptide(L)'
;GRVCLVDFDLQFGDIGIAMRVNPVKTLKDLVDMSSHLDKQALTSLAISVRPDFDVLLAPSNPVDAEFITGEMCGNVLHLLQGLYDYIVVDSSPAFTDVVLESFDSADVHVLLTTLDIPTIKNMRVALSTMDELDLPRSKRVLVVNHSDLSTGVSVDDVERSLGMPVTVRIPSSDAVPNSINRGVTLVQNIPTCMLITPARVWINLPNLFIKSRPIP
;
A
#
# COMPACT_ATOMS: atom_id res chain seq x y z
N GLY A 1 8.39 -7.14 -15.26
CA GLY A 1 9.09 -6.06 -14.58
C GLY A 1 9.32 -6.38 -13.12
N ARG A 2 10.34 -5.77 -12.52
CA ARG A 2 10.68 -5.95 -11.10
C ARG A 2 9.73 -5.13 -10.22
N VAL A 3 9.25 -5.73 -9.14
CA VAL A 3 8.31 -5.12 -8.19
C VAL A 3 8.95 -5.07 -6.80
N CYS A 4 8.81 -3.94 -6.10
CA CYS A 4 9.09 -3.82 -4.68
C CYS A 4 7.81 -3.46 -3.92
N LEU A 5 7.49 -4.25 -2.91
CA LEU A 5 6.43 -3.93 -1.94
C LEU A 5 7.09 -3.36 -0.69
N VAL A 6 6.67 -2.18 -0.28
CA VAL A 6 7.24 -1.45 0.86
C VAL A 6 6.19 -1.30 1.95
N ASP A 7 6.53 -1.70 3.15
CA ASP A 7 5.69 -1.58 4.33
C ASP A 7 6.02 -0.29 5.09
N PHE A 8 5.23 0.75 4.85
CA PHE A 8 5.31 2.02 5.57
C PHE A 8 4.24 2.17 6.66
N ASP A 9 3.52 1.10 7.00
CA ASP A 9 2.84 1.02 8.29
C ASP A 9 3.86 0.65 9.38
N LEU A 10 4.69 1.62 9.75
CA LEU A 10 5.87 1.40 10.59
C LEU A 10 5.54 0.87 11.99
N GLN A 11 4.33 1.09 12.49
CA GLN A 11 3.92 0.67 13.83
C GLN A 11 3.24 -0.70 13.83
N PHE A 12 2.48 -1.03 12.79
CA PHE A 12 1.65 -2.22 12.71
C PHE A 12 1.77 -2.94 11.37
N GLY A 13 2.95 -2.88 10.75
CA GLY A 13 3.20 -3.51 9.45
C GLY A 13 2.99 -5.02 9.48
N ASP A 14 2.13 -5.50 8.59
CA ASP A 14 1.69 -6.89 8.50
C ASP A 14 2.23 -7.63 7.26
N ILE A 15 2.97 -6.95 6.37
CA ILE A 15 3.48 -7.56 5.12
C ILE A 15 4.34 -8.77 5.43
N GLY A 16 5.23 -8.67 6.42
CA GLY A 16 6.09 -9.79 6.84
C GLY A 16 5.29 -11.02 7.22
N ILE A 17 4.24 -10.86 8.01
CA ILE A 17 3.35 -11.93 8.45
C ILE A 17 2.54 -12.48 7.27
N ALA A 18 1.93 -11.60 6.47
CA ALA A 18 1.09 -11.97 5.34
C ALA A 18 1.86 -12.74 4.25
N MET A 19 3.15 -12.44 4.10
CA MET A 19 4.03 -13.08 3.11
C MET A 19 4.88 -14.22 3.71
N ARG A 20 4.76 -14.49 5.02
CA ARG A 20 5.61 -15.43 5.78
C ARG A 20 7.10 -15.20 5.58
N VAL A 21 7.48 -13.94 5.55
CA VAL A 21 8.86 -13.50 5.45
C VAL A 21 9.40 -13.24 6.85
N ASN A 22 10.54 -13.84 7.18
CA ASN A 22 11.19 -13.54 8.44
C ASN A 22 11.87 -12.16 8.38
N PRO A 23 11.55 -11.21 9.27
CA PRO A 23 12.11 -9.87 9.27
C PRO A 23 13.54 -9.85 9.83
N VAL A 24 14.49 -10.47 9.12
CA VAL A 24 15.93 -10.43 9.49
C VAL A 24 16.49 -9.02 9.29
N LYS A 25 15.96 -8.30 8.29
CA LYS A 25 16.24 -6.89 7.99
C LYS A 25 14.93 -6.14 7.81
N THR A 26 14.89 -4.92 8.30
CA THR A 26 13.71 -4.07 8.28
C THR A 26 14.09 -2.62 7.95
N LEU A 27 13.11 -1.75 7.80
CA LEU A 27 13.36 -0.32 7.61
C LEU A 27 14.07 0.34 8.81
N LYS A 28 14.08 -0.30 10.00
CA LYS A 28 14.90 0.17 11.12
C LYS A 28 16.38 0.24 10.77
N ASP A 29 16.87 -0.73 10.01
CA ASP A 29 18.30 -0.79 9.63
C ASP A 29 18.72 0.43 8.78
N LEU A 30 17.75 1.17 8.20
CA LEU A 30 18.03 2.45 7.52
C LEU A 30 18.56 3.52 8.47
N VAL A 31 18.13 3.50 9.73
CA VAL A 31 18.55 4.50 10.71
C VAL A 31 20.07 4.45 10.88
N ASP A 32 20.62 3.26 10.96
CA ASP A 32 22.05 3.04 11.10
C ASP A 32 22.83 3.33 9.80
N MET A 33 22.14 3.31 8.65
CA MET A 33 22.71 3.55 7.32
C MET A 33 22.44 4.97 6.80
N SER A 34 21.77 5.84 7.56
CA SER A 34 21.23 7.12 7.10
C SER A 34 22.27 8.04 6.44
N SER A 35 23.55 7.99 6.87
CA SER A 35 24.64 8.77 6.28
C SER A 35 25.19 8.18 4.97
N HIS A 36 24.85 6.94 4.61
CA HIS A 36 25.42 6.20 3.47
C HIS A 36 24.38 5.37 2.74
N LEU A 37 23.13 5.83 2.74
CA LEU A 37 22.03 5.15 2.05
C LEU A 37 22.21 5.30 0.53
N ASP A 38 22.61 4.22 -0.10
CA ASP A 38 22.74 4.08 -1.55
C ASP A 38 21.93 2.90 -2.09
N LYS A 39 21.95 2.71 -3.41
CA LYS A 39 21.24 1.59 -4.06
C LYS A 39 21.72 0.22 -3.58
N GLN A 40 22.98 0.07 -3.21
CA GLN A 40 23.56 -1.19 -2.74
C GLN A 40 23.08 -1.48 -1.31
N ALA A 41 23.13 -0.50 -0.43
CA ALA A 41 22.60 -0.58 0.93
C ALA A 41 21.12 -0.97 0.89
N LEU A 42 20.31 -0.27 0.09
CA LEU A 42 18.88 -0.54 -0.04
C LEU A 42 18.60 -1.94 -0.59
N THR A 43 19.33 -2.37 -1.62
CA THR A 43 19.21 -3.74 -2.15
C THR A 43 19.55 -4.79 -1.08
N SER A 44 20.45 -4.47 -0.17
CA SER A 44 20.82 -5.38 0.93
C SER A 44 19.72 -5.52 1.98
N LEU A 45 18.81 -4.54 2.10
CA LEU A 45 17.65 -4.55 3.02
C LEU A 45 16.44 -5.24 2.39
N ALA A 46 16.32 -5.20 1.07
CA ALA A 46 15.22 -5.82 0.36
C ALA A 46 15.31 -7.35 0.49
N ILE A 47 14.19 -7.97 0.87
CA ILE A 47 14.10 -9.42 1.00
C ILE A 47 13.41 -9.94 -0.27
N SER A 48 14.12 -10.81 -1.00
CA SER A 48 13.57 -11.43 -2.21
C SER A 48 12.59 -12.55 -1.84
N VAL A 49 11.33 -12.36 -2.17
CA VAL A 49 10.26 -13.34 -1.95
C VAL A 49 10.15 -14.28 -3.15
N ARG A 50 10.38 -13.75 -4.34
CA ARG A 50 10.37 -14.46 -5.63
C ARG A 50 11.25 -13.75 -6.65
N PRO A 51 11.58 -14.41 -7.77
CA PRO A 51 12.17 -13.71 -8.90
C PRO A 51 11.34 -12.47 -9.26
N ASP A 52 11.99 -11.34 -9.39
CA ASP A 52 11.38 -10.04 -9.72
C ASP A 52 10.41 -9.46 -8.69
N PHE A 53 10.36 -10.01 -7.45
CA PHE A 53 9.50 -9.48 -6.39
C PHE A 53 10.22 -9.47 -5.04
N ASP A 54 10.52 -8.26 -4.57
CA ASP A 54 11.20 -8.00 -3.32
C ASP A 54 10.27 -7.24 -2.35
N VAL A 55 10.54 -7.36 -1.04
CA VAL A 55 9.81 -6.63 0.01
C VAL A 55 10.77 -5.87 0.92
N LEU A 56 10.37 -4.69 1.33
CA LEU A 56 10.98 -3.93 2.43
C LEU A 56 9.98 -3.91 3.59
N LEU A 57 10.40 -4.45 4.73
CA LEU A 57 9.52 -4.67 5.87
C LEU A 57 9.59 -3.51 6.88
N ALA A 58 8.44 -3.19 7.48
CA ALA A 58 8.36 -2.32 8.64
C ALA A 58 9.19 -2.87 9.81
N PRO A 59 9.60 -2.02 10.78
CA PRO A 59 10.24 -2.47 12.00
C PRO A 59 9.41 -3.50 12.75
N SER A 60 10.07 -4.47 13.37
CA SER A 60 9.40 -5.49 14.19
C SER A 60 8.92 -4.94 15.54
N ASN A 61 9.46 -3.79 15.97
CA ASN A 61 9.09 -3.12 17.21
C ASN A 61 8.56 -1.72 16.90
N PRO A 62 7.34 -1.37 17.33
CA PRO A 62 6.77 -0.04 17.09
C PRO A 62 7.61 1.13 17.63
N VAL A 63 8.42 0.92 18.67
CA VAL A 63 9.32 1.95 19.20
C VAL A 63 10.39 2.35 18.18
N ASP A 64 10.82 1.42 17.35
CA ASP A 64 11.81 1.69 16.30
C ASP A 64 11.26 2.57 15.18
N ALA A 65 9.94 2.62 15.01
CA ALA A 65 9.28 3.48 14.04
C ALA A 65 9.51 4.98 14.30
N GLU A 66 9.70 5.37 15.58
CA GLU A 66 9.92 6.77 15.97
C GLU A 66 11.23 7.36 15.41
N PHE A 67 12.18 6.51 15.04
CA PHE A 67 13.47 6.93 14.47
C PHE A 67 13.45 7.03 12.95
N ILE A 68 12.37 6.60 12.29
CA ILE A 68 12.22 6.62 10.84
C ILE A 68 11.41 7.85 10.44
N THR A 69 12.08 8.78 9.76
CA THR A 69 11.47 10.05 9.34
C THR A 69 10.85 9.97 7.94
N GLY A 70 9.95 10.89 7.63
CA GLY A 70 9.41 11.05 6.27
C GLY A 70 10.53 11.25 5.24
N GLU A 71 11.51 12.11 5.53
CA GLU A 71 12.67 12.34 4.65
C GLU A 71 13.43 11.04 4.33
N MET A 72 13.66 10.19 5.32
CA MET A 72 14.28 8.88 5.09
C MET A 72 13.44 8.02 4.15
N CYS A 73 12.12 7.99 4.34
CA CYS A 73 11.21 7.24 3.49
C CYS A 73 11.16 7.80 2.06
N GLY A 74 11.17 9.12 1.90
CA GLY A 74 11.29 9.80 0.60
C GLY A 74 12.57 9.41 -0.13
N ASN A 75 13.70 9.40 0.56
CA ASN A 75 14.99 8.96 0.01
C ASN A 75 14.96 7.48 -0.42
N VAL A 76 14.32 6.61 0.36
CA VAL A 76 14.11 5.20 0.00
C VAL A 76 13.32 5.09 -1.29
N LEU A 77 12.18 5.78 -1.39
CA LEU A 77 11.34 5.76 -2.58
C LEU A 77 12.09 6.27 -3.82
N HIS A 78 12.86 7.33 -3.66
CA HIS A 78 13.68 7.86 -4.76
C HIS A 78 14.72 6.84 -5.26
N LEU A 79 15.42 6.15 -4.36
CA LEU A 79 16.40 5.13 -4.74
C LEU A 79 15.73 3.91 -5.38
N LEU A 80 14.56 3.48 -4.87
CA LEU A 80 13.79 2.36 -5.41
C LEU A 80 13.36 2.60 -6.86
N GLN A 81 13.04 3.85 -7.25
CA GLN A 81 12.70 4.21 -8.63
C GLN A 81 13.80 3.85 -9.64
N GLY A 82 15.05 3.85 -9.18
CA GLY A 82 16.20 3.45 -9.99
C GLY A 82 16.42 1.93 -10.07
N LEU A 83 15.70 1.12 -9.29
CA LEU A 83 15.91 -0.31 -9.11
C LEU A 83 14.71 -1.16 -9.58
N TYR A 84 13.49 -0.65 -9.48
CA TYR A 84 12.25 -1.39 -9.73
C TYR A 84 11.38 -0.68 -10.76
N ASP A 85 10.62 -1.47 -11.52
CA ASP A 85 9.64 -0.97 -12.48
C ASP A 85 8.34 -0.54 -11.79
N TYR A 86 7.98 -1.24 -10.70
CA TYR A 86 6.81 -0.94 -9.86
C TYR A 86 7.21 -0.91 -8.40
N ILE A 87 6.75 0.12 -7.70
CA ILE A 87 6.88 0.24 -6.25
C ILE A 87 5.47 0.35 -5.69
N VAL A 88 5.13 -0.58 -4.81
CA VAL A 88 3.85 -0.61 -4.11
C VAL A 88 4.10 -0.28 -2.65
N VAL A 89 3.47 0.76 -2.15
CA VAL A 89 3.63 1.20 -0.76
C VAL A 89 2.36 0.90 0.01
N ASP A 90 2.49 0.12 1.07
CA ASP A 90 1.46 -0.02 2.09
C ASP A 90 1.69 1.02 3.18
N SER A 91 0.67 1.73 3.58
CA SER A 91 0.78 2.84 4.51
C SER A 91 -0.27 2.80 5.61
N SER A 92 0.05 3.38 6.75
CA SER A 92 -0.91 3.59 7.83
C SER A 92 -2.08 4.50 7.38
N PRO A 93 -3.25 4.43 8.04
CA PRO A 93 -4.40 5.27 7.71
C PRO A 93 -4.27 6.72 8.18
N ALA A 94 -3.17 7.09 8.82
CA ALA A 94 -2.92 8.43 9.35
C ALA A 94 -2.08 9.28 8.38
N PHE A 95 -2.31 10.59 8.34
CA PHE A 95 -1.49 11.53 7.58
C PHE A 95 -0.20 11.87 8.35
N THR A 96 0.69 10.89 8.47
CA THR A 96 2.04 11.09 9.03
C THR A 96 2.99 11.63 7.96
N ASP A 97 4.16 12.16 8.38
CA ASP A 97 5.19 12.63 7.44
C ASP A 97 5.57 11.54 6.43
N VAL A 98 5.66 10.28 6.87
CA VAL A 98 5.95 9.12 6.02
C VAL A 98 4.87 8.92 4.95
N VAL A 99 3.59 9.06 5.33
CA VAL A 99 2.47 8.96 4.39
C VAL A 99 2.45 10.12 3.41
N LEU A 100 2.74 11.34 3.87
CA LEU A 100 2.81 12.53 3.02
C LEU A 100 3.92 12.40 1.97
N GLU A 101 5.12 11.97 2.35
CA GLU A 101 6.21 11.67 1.42
C GLU A 101 5.84 10.58 0.39
N SER A 102 5.06 9.59 0.84
CA SER A 102 4.54 8.54 -0.05
C SER A 102 3.55 9.11 -1.07
N PHE A 103 2.65 10.01 -0.65
CA PHE A 103 1.71 10.68 -1.56
C PHE A 103 2.43 11.53 -2.60
N ASP A 104 3.40 12.34 -2.18
CA ASP A 104 4.17 13.19 -3.10
C ASP A 104 4.93 12.36 -4.14
N SER A 105 5.47 11.24 -3.69
CA SER A 105 6.26 10.34 -4.53
C SER A 105 5.42 9.46 -5.46
N ALA A 106 4.14 9.21 -5.16
CA ALA A 106 3.31 8.24 -5.88
C ALA A 106 2.74 8.79 -7.19
N ASP A 107 2.62 7.92 -8.20
CA ASP A 107 1.89 8.19 -9.44
C ASP A 107 0.38 7.91 -9.30
N VAL A 108 0.00 7.00 -8.39
CA VAL A 108 -1.38 6.61 -8.14
C VAL A 108 -1.63 6.47 -6.64
N HIS A 109 -2.71 7.08 -6.15
CA HIS A 109 -3.20 6.95 -4.78
C HIS A 109 -4.41 6.02 -4.78
N VAL A 110 -4.25 4.81 -4.25
CA VAL A 110 -5.34 3.84 -4.12
C VAL A 110 -6.02 4.04 -2.77
N LEU A 111 -7.27 4.50 -2.80
CA LEU A 111 -8.07 4.84 -1.63
C LEU A 111 -9.11 3.76 -1.39
N LEU A 112 -8.99 3.04 -0.26
CA LEU A 112 -9.88 1.95 0.08
C LEU A 112 -10.97 2.40 1.04
N THR A 113 -12.22 2.03 0.72
CA THR A 113 -13.37 2.20 1.60
C THR A 113 -14.22 0.93 1.62
N THR A 114 -15.17 0.86 2.54
CA THR A 114 -16.17 -0.19 2.67
C THR A 114 -17.56 0.41 2.63
N LEU A 115 -18.62 -0.43 2.54
CA LEU A 115 -20.02 0.01 2.48
C LEU A 115 -20.57 0.27 3.90
N ASP A 116 -19.91 1.16 4.66
CA ASP A 116 -20.36 1.58 5.99
C ASP A 116 -20.14 3.08 6.22
N ILE A 117 -21.01 3.68 7.01
CA ILE A 117 -21.03 5.13 7.25
C ILE A 117 -19.75 5.65 7.91
N PRO A 118 -19.17 5.01 8.94
CA PRO A 118 -17.92 5.46 9.54
C PRO A 118 -16.77 5.52 8.55
N THR A 119 -16.59 4.49 7.73
CA THR A 119 -15.50 4.42 6.74
C THR A 119 -15.68 5.47 5.65
N ILE A 120 -16.91 5.68 5.16
CA ILE A 120 -17.23 6.73 4.17
C ILE A 120 -16.97 8.13 4.75
N LYS A 121 -17.35 8.36 6.01
CA LYS A 121 -17.05 9.63 6.70
C LYS A 121 -15.53 9.86 6.79
N ASN A 122 -14.75 8.84 7.17
CA ASN A 122 -13.29 8.95 7.27
C ASN A 122 -12.66 9.18 5.89
N MET A 123 -13.14 8.49 4.84
CA MET A 123 -12.68 8.72 3.48
C MET A 123 -12.99 10.15 3.00
N ARG A 124 -14.14 10.72 3.36
CA ARG A 124 -14.45 12.12 3.05
C ARG A 124 -13.47 13.09 3.70
N VAL A 125 -13.11 12.85 4.96
CA VAL A 125 -12.09 13.65 5.66
C VAL A 125 -10.75 13.51 4.95
N ALA A 126 -10.34 12.29 4.60
CA ALA A 126 -9.10 12.05 3.88
C ALA A 126 -9.05 12.78 2.53
N LEU A 127 -10.14 12.71 1.74
CA LEU A 127 -10.23 13.42 0.46
C LEU A 127 -10.14 14.95 0.63
N SER A 128 -10.79 15.50 1.67
CA SER A 128 -10.71 16.93 1.99
C SER A 128 -9.27 17.33 2.36
N THR A 129 -8.62 16.55 3.21
CA THR A 129 -7.20 16.79 3.57
C THR A 129 -6.28 16.70 2.36
N MET A 130 -6.51 15.71 1.48
CA MET A 130 -5.75 15.61 0.22
C MET A 130 -5.97 16.81 -0.71
N ASP A 131 -7.17 17.42 -0.71
CA ASP A 131 -7.46 18.64 -1.46
C ASP A 131 -6.77 19.86 -0.84
N GLU A 132 -6.75 19.97 0.49
CA GLU A 132 -6.06 21.03 1.23
C GLU A 132 -4.53 20.97 1.05
N LEU A 133 -3.98 19.78 0.81
CA LEU A 133 -2.57 19.54 0.51
C LEU A 133 -2.25 19.63 -0.99
N ASP A 134 -3.18 20.08 -1.82
CA ASP A 134 -3.03 20.20 -3.28
C ASP A 134 -2.62 18.88 -3.99
N LEU A 135 -2.91 17.71 -3.39
CA LEU A 135 -2.64 16.43 -4.01
C LEU A 135 -3.56 16.18 -5.20
N PRO A 136 -3.04 15.83 -6.39
CA PRO A 136 -3.83 15.79 -7.62
C PRO A 136 -4.97 14.76 -7.58
N ARG A 137 -6.20 15.20 -7.85
CA ARG A 137 -7.37 14.32 -7.95
C ARG A 137 -7.22 13.27 -9.05
N SER A 138 -6.50 13.60 -10.12
CA SER A 138 -6.24 12.68 -11.25
C SER A 138 -5.42 11.44 -10.87
N LYS A 139 -4.70 11.49 -9.76
CA LYS A 139 -3.94 10.35 -9.25
C LYS A 139 -4.77 9.43 -8.34
N ARG A 140 -5.99 9.81 -7.96
CA ARG A 140 -6.81 9.08 -6.98
C ARG A 140 -7.64 8.00 -7.63
N VAL A 141 -7.59 6.80 -7.08
CA VAL A 141 -8.38 5.64 -7.48
C VAL A 141 -9.18 5.18 -6.27
N LEU A 142 -10.52 5.26 -6.34
CA LEU A 142 -11.39 4.82 -5.27
C LEU A 142 -11.75 3.35 -5.45
N VAL A 143 -11.52 2.58 -4.39
CA VAL A 143 -11.78 1.15 -4.33
C VAL A 143 -12.75 0.85 -3.21
N VAL A 144 -13.83 0.13 -3.51
CA VAL A 144 -14.76 -0.40 -2.50
C VAL A 144 -14.42 -1.86 -2.23
N ASN A 145 -13.97 -2.14 -1.01
CA ASN A 145 -13.76 -3.49 -0.53
C ASN A 145 -15.04 -4.04 0.10
N HIS A 146 -15.22 -5.36 0.10
CA HIS A 146 -16.44 -6.03 0.55
C HIS A 146 -17.71 -5.48 -0.13
N SER A 147 -17.62 -5.23 -1.43
CA SER A 147 -18.63 -4.52 -2.22
C SER A 147 -19.96 -5.27 -2.41
N ASP A 148 -20.02 -6.52 -2.00
CA ASP A 148 -21.18 -7.42 -2.07
C ASP A 148 -21.94 -7.54 -0.75
N LEU A 149 -21.45 -6.88 0.33
CA LEU A 149 -22.15 -6.92 1.61
C LEU A 149 -23.43 -6.05 1.60
N SER A 150 -24.51 -6.65 2.11
CA SER A 150 -25.79 -5.94 2.27
C SER A 150 -25.80 -5.16 3.60
N THR A 151 -25.21 -3.97 3.59
CA THR A 151 -25.07 -3.12 4.79
C THR A 151 -26.15 -2.02 4.87
N GLY A 152 -27.01 -1.92 3.84
CA GLY A 152 -27.95 -0.80 3.69
C GLY A 152 -27.33 0.43 3.02
N VAL A 153 -26.05 0.41 2.70
CA VAL A 153 -25.35 1.44 1.93
C VAL A 153 -24.95 0.85 0.57
N SER A 154 -25.31 1.54 -0.50
CA SER A 154 -24.96 1.13 -1.86
C SER A 154 -23.67 1.79 -2.34
N VAL A 155 -23.09 1.23 -3.41
CA VAL A 155 -21.93 1.86 -4.09
C VAL A 155 -22.29 3.25 -4.61
N ASP A 156 -23.50 3.43 -5.12
CA ASP A 156 -23.99 4.74 -5.60
C ASP A 156 -24.09 5.78 -4.46
N ASP A 157 -24.38 5.33 -3.22
CA ASP A 157 -24.36 6.20 -2.04
C ASP A 157 -22.92 6.62 -1.69
N VAL A 158 -21.95 5.71 -1.85
CA VAL A 158 -20.52 6.02 -1.69
C VAL A 158 -20.09 7.07 -2.71
N GLU A 159 -20.35 6.84 -4.01
CA GLU A 159 -19.97 7.76 -5.08
C GLU A 159 -20.58 9.14 -4.87
N ARG A 160 -21.89 9.21 -4.54
CA ARG A 160 -22.60 10.44 -4.27
C ARG A 160 -22.05 11.17 -3.03
N SER A 161 -21.72 10.42 -1.98
CA SER A 161 -21.21 10.95 -0.72
C SER A 161 -19.78 11.50 -0.85
N LEU A 162 -18.94 10.86 -1.64
CA LEU A 162 -17.53 11.23 -1.80
C LEU A 162 -17.30 12.17 -3.00
N GLY A 163 -18.30 12.32 -3.90
CA GLY A 163 -18.14 13.10 -5.13
C GLY A 163 -17.09 12.53 -6.09
N MET A 164 -16.88 11.23 -6.03
CA MET A 164 -15.85 10.52 -6.80
C MET A 164 -16.36 9.15 -7.24
N PRO A 165 -16.13 8.74 -8.53
CA PRO A 165 -16.57 7.44 -9.01
C PRO A 165 -15.74 6.31 -8.39
N VAL A 166 -16.39 5.18 -8.12
CA VAL A 166 -15.73 3.96 -7.70
C VAL A 166 -15.08 3.28 -8.90
N THR A 167 -13.76 3.19 -8.89
CA THR A 167 -13.00 2.62 -9.99
C THR A 167 -12.96 1.09 -9.92
N VAL A 168 -12.84 0.53 -8.71
CA VAL A 168 -12.72 -0.92 -8.49
C VAL A 168 -13.66 -1.35 -7.38
N ARG A 169 -14.32 -2.51 -7.56
CA ARG A 169 -15.16 -3.17 -6.56
C ARG A 169 -14.58 -4.53 -6.26
N ILE A 170 -14.29 -4.80 -4.98
CA ILE A 170 -13.74 -6.08 -4.53
C ILE A 170 -14.80 -6.76 -3.67
N PRO A 171 -15.33 -7.92 -4.09
CA PRO A 171 -16.29 -8.66 -3.28
C PRO A 171 -15.59 -9.36 -2.11
N SER A 172 -16.37 -9.73 -1.10
CA SER A 172 -15.91 -10.55 0.03
C SER A 172 -15.52 -11.95 -0.45
N SER A 173 -14.48 -12.52 0.17
CA SER A 173 -14.08 -13.90 -0.12
C SER A 173 -13.35 -14.52 1.06
N ASP A 174 -13.78 -15.70 1.49
CA ASP A 174 -13.08 -16.50 2.51
C ASP A 174 -11.70 -16.98 2.03
N ALA A 175 -11.45 -16.94 0.73
CA ALA A 175 -10.15 -17.30 0.18
C ALA A 175 -9.06 -16.26 0.57
N VAL A 176 -9.42 -15.01 0.86
CA VAL A 176 -8.47 -13.95 1.26
C VAL A 176 -7.84 -14.28 2.62
N PRO A 177 -8.56 -14.39 3.74
CA PRO A 177 -7.96 -14.73 5.02
C PRO A 177 -7.26 -16.10 4.99
N ASN A 178 -7.79 -17.07 4.25
CA ASN A 178 -7.13 -18.36 4.08
C ASN A 178 -5.78 -18.23 3.36
N SER A 179 -5.65 -17.36 2.36
CA SER A 179 -4.40 -17.13 1.64
C SER A 179 -3.36 -16.46 2.55
N ILE A 180 -3.76 -15.45 3.32
CA ILE A 180 -2.92 -14.77 4.31
C ILE A 180 -2.40 -15.78 5.35
N ASN A 181 -3.29 -16.57 5.95
CA ASN A 181 -2.92 -17.58 6.95
C ASN A 181 -1.95 -18.64 6.40
N ARG A 182 -1.94 -18.87 5.10
CA ARG A 182 -1.00 -19.77 4.43
C ARG A 182 0.28 -19.07 3.97
N GLY A 183 0.34 -17.75 3.97
CA GLY A 183 1.44 -16.97 3.42
C GLY A 183 1.62 -17.17 1.91
N VAL A 184 0.52 -17.50 1.22
CA VAL A 184 0.51 -17.70 -0.23
C VAL A 184 -0.55 -16.82 -0.82
N THR A 185 -0.16 -16.00 -1.77
CA THR A 185 -1.04 -14.99 -2.32
C THR A 185 -2.21 -15.59 -3.10
N LEU A 186 -3.39 -14.95 -3.00
CA LEU A 186 -4.59 -15.40 -3.68
C LEU A 186 -4.38 -15.59 -5.19
N VAL A 187 -3.64 -14.66 -5.82
CA VAL A 187 -3.33 -14.68 -7.26
C VAL A 187 -2.46 -15.87 -7.66
N GLN A 188 -1.63 -16.39 -6.74
CA GLN A 188 -0.85 -17.61 -7.00
C GLN A 188 -1.71 -18.87 -6.97
N ASN A 189 -2.66 -18.94 -6.03
CA ASN A 189 -3.47 -20.11 -5.84
C ASN A 189 -4.64 -20.22 -6.82
N ILE A 190 -5.12 -19.10 -7.34
CA ILE A 190 -6.27 -19.02 -8.24
C ILE A 190 -5.88 -18.15 -9.45
N PRO A 191 -5.19 -18.72 -10.46
CA PRO A 191 -4.76 -17.98 -11.65
C PRO A 191 -5.90 -17.29 -12.41
N THR A 192 -7.13 -17.80 -12.24
CA THR A 192 -8.36 -17.24 -12.84
C THR A 192 -9.25 -16.62 -11.77
N CYS A 193 -8.68 -15.83 -10.86
CA CYS A 193 -9.45 -15.20 -9.80
C CYS A 193 -10.40 -14.15 -10.39
N MET A 194 -11.69 -14.50 -10.50
CA MET A 194 -12.78 -13.60 -10.93
C MET A 194 -13.01 -12.43 -9.96
N LEU A 195 -12.36 -12.42 -8.80
CA LEU A 195 -12.50 -11.37 -7.80
C LEU A 195 -11.92 -10.03 -8.26
N ILE A 196 -11.12 -10.05 -9.34
CA ILE A 196 -10.38 -8.87 -9.77
C ILE A 196 -10.37 -8.79 -11.31
N THR A 197 -11.43 -8.29 -11.91
CA THR A 197 -11.46 -7.91 -13.33
C THR A 197 -11.85 -6.44 -13.44
N PRO A 198 -11.09 -5.59 -14.17
CA PRO A 198 -9.89 -5.82 -14.98
C PRO A 198 -8.55 -5.46 -14.32
N ALA A 199 -8.54 -5.01 -13.07
CA ALA A 199 -7.30 -4.67 -12.37
C ALA A 199 -6.84 -5.85 -11.51
N ARG A 200 -5.66 -6.40 -11.78
CA ARG A 200 -4.98 -7.35 -10.90
C ARG A 200 -4.43 -6.59 -9.68
N VAL A 201 -5.32 -6.11 -8.82
CA VAL A 201 -4.95 -5.35 -7.63
C VAL A 201 -5.05 -6.26 -6.42
N TRP A 202 -3.96 -6.41 -5.73
CA TRP A 202 -3.86 -6.97 -4.40
C TRP A 202 -4.32 -5.94 -3.41
N ILE A 203 -5.46 -6.13 -2.76
CA ILE A 203 -5.91 -5.19 -1.76
C ILE A 203 -6.48 -5.97 -0.58
N ASN A 204 -5.63 -6.17 0.41
CA ASN A 204 -6.08 -6.51 1.76
C ASN A 204 -5.51 -5.54 2.80
N LEU A 205 -5.08 -4.34 2.36
CA LEU A 205 -4.40 -3.34 3.17
C LEU A 205 -5.13 -2.00 3.03
N PRO A 206 -5.26 -1.23 4.10
CA PRO A 206 -6.16 -0.06 4.12
C PRO A 206 -5.78 1.08 3.17
N ASN A 207 -4.51 1.21 2.77
CA ASN A 207 -4.08 2.26 1.82
C ASN A 207 -2.87 1.79 1.02
N LEU A 208 -3.03 1.72 -0.30
CA LEU A 208 -1.98 1.26 -1.21
C LEU A 208 -1.60 2.37 -2.19
N PHE A 209 -0.31 2.64 -2.33
CA PHE A 209 0.24 3.56 -3.31
C PHE A 209 1.02 2.79 -4.36
N ILE A 210 0.82 3.11 -5.63
CA ILE A 210 1.54 2.50 -6.73
C ILE A 210 2.37 3.58 -7.40
N LYS A 211 3.66 3.35 -7.54
CA LYS A 211 4.55 4.11 -8.39
C LYS A 211 5.00 3.24 -9.55
N SER A 212 4.82 3.73 -10.77
CA SER A 212 5.34 3.10 -11.98
C SER A 212 6.45 3.95 -12.57
N ARG A 213 7.43 3.31 -13.20
CA ARG A 213 8.29 4.03 -14.13
C ARG A 213 7.45 4.44 -15.35
N PRO A 214 7.69 5.61 -15.96
CA PRO A 214 7.16 5.87 -17.27
C PRO A 214 7.64 4.76 -18.20
N ILE A 215 6.69 4.10 -18.87
CA ILE A 215 6.99 3.13 -19.92
C ILE A 215 7.65 3.92 -21.04
N PRO A 216 8.85 3.53 -21.52
CA PRO A 216 9.52 4.22 -22.60
C PRO A 216 8.73 4.18 -23.90
#